data_fe0ea940cf5c24605b5efe6340c83cbc
#
_entry.id   fe0ea940cf5c24605b5efe6340c83cbc
#
_cell.length_a   1.000
_cell.length_b   1.000
_cell.length_c   1.000
_cell.angle_alpha   90.00
_cell.angle_beta   90.00
_cell.angle_gamma   90.00
#
_symmetry.space_group_name_H-M   'P 1'
#
loop_
_entity.id
_entity.type
_entity.pdbx_description
1 polymer ?
#
loop_
_entity_poly.entity_id
_entity_poly.type
_entity_poly.pdbx_seq_one_letter_code
_entity_poly.pdbx_strand_id
1 'polypeptide(L)' 'MDKNMKILIVDDFSTMRRIIKNLLRDLGFTNTAEADDGNTALPMLQSGSFDFLVTDW' A
#
# COMPACT_ATOMS: atom_id res chain seq x y z
N MET A 1 -0.55 -1.88 17.67
CA MET A 1 -0.56 -2.23 16.24
C MET A 1 0.88 -2.44 15.80
N ASP A 2 1.14 -3.50 15.04
CA ASP A 2 2.48 -3.84 14.57
C ASP A 2 2.93 -2.87 13.47
N LYS A 3 3.97 -2.10 13.73
CA LYS A 3 4.51 -1.12 12.77
C LYS A 3 5.24 -1.79 11.59
N ASN A 4 5.54 -3.08 11.69
CA ASN A 4 6.16 -3.85 10.61
C ASN A 4 5.15 -4.52 9.68
N MET A 5 3.86 -4.33 9.93
CA MET A 5 2.85 -4.93 9.07
C MET A 5 3.01 -4.43 7.64
N LYS A 6 2.72 -5.33 6.70
CA LYS A 6 2.91 -5.08 5.28
C LYS A 6 1.64 -4.48 4.69
N ILE A 7 1.75 -3.29 4.13
CA ILE A 7 0.63 -2.51 3.63
C ILE A 7 0.75 -2.35 2.13
N LEU A 8 -0.31 -2.67 1.39
CA LEU A 8 -0.40 -2.40 -0.04
C LEU A 8 -1.27 -1.16 -0.26
N ILE A 9 -0.73 -0.21 -1.01
CA ILE A 9 -1.43 1.04 -1.39
C ILE A 9 -1.79 0.94 -2.86
N VAL A 10 -3.08 1.00 -3.18
CA VAL A 10 -3.57 0.90 -4.56
C VAL A 10 -4.31 2.18 -4.91
N ASP A 11 -3.78 2.92 -5.88
CA ASP A 11 -4.38 4.16 -6.37
C ASP A 11 -3.80 4.45 -7.76
N ASP A 12 -4.62 4.87 -8.70
CA ASP A 12 -4.18 5.21 -10.05
C ASP A 12 -3.42 6.53 -10.12
N PHE A 13 -3.53 7.38 -9.09
CA PHE A 13 -2.77 8.64 -9.01
C PHE A 13 -1.48 8.43 -8.21
N SER A 14 -0.34 8.59 -8.89
CA SER A 14 0.97 8.46 -8.24
C SER A 14 1.17 9.48 -7.13
N THR A 15 0.63 10.69 -7.29
CA THR A 15 0.71 11.74 -6.27
C THR A 15 -0.04 11.33 -5.02
N MET A 16 -1.22 10.74 -5.17
CA MET A 16 -2.02 10.27 -4.02
C MET A 16 -1.32 9.12 -3.31
N ARG A 17 -0.75 8.16 -4.07
CA ARG A 17 0.02 7.06 -3.45
C ARG A 17 1.18 7.59 -2.62
N ARG A 18 1.87 8.62 -3.12
CA ARG A 18 2.97 9.24 -2.39
C ARG A 18 2.49 9.88 -1.10
N ILE A 19 1.36 10.59 -1.14
CA ILE A 19 0.79 11.23 0.05
C ILE A 19 0.45 10.18 1.10
N ILE A 20 -0.23 9.11 0.70
CA ILE A 20 -0.61 8.02 1.61
C ILE A 20 0.63 7.37 2.21
N LYS A 21 1.61 7.07 1.36
CA LYS A 21 2.87 6.46 1.80
C LYS A 21 3.57 7.33 2.83
N ASN A 22 3.62 8.65 2.59
CA ASN A 22 4.27 9.58 3.51
C ASN A 22 3.52 9.67 4.84
N LEU A 23 2.19 9.68 4.80
CA LEU A 23 1.39 9.69 6.02
C LEU A 23 1.61 8.43 6.85
N LEU A 24 1.64 7.27 6.19
CA LEU A 24 1.90 6.00 6.86
C LEU A 24 3.30 5.97 7.46
N ARG A 25 4.29 6.46 6.72
CA ARG A 25 5.66 6.55 7.22
C ARG A 25 5.74 7.45 8.46
N ASP A 26 5.05 8.58 8.45
CA ASP A 26 5.04 9.50 9.59
C ASP A 26 4.39 8.87 10.82
N LEU A 27 3.48 7.92 10.62
CA LEU A 27 2.87 7.14 11.69
C LEU A 27 3.73 5.94 12.11
N GLY A 28 4.85 5.71 11.44
CA GLY A 28 5.78 4.63 11.75
C GLY A 28 5.63 3.38 10.90
N PHE A 29 4.73 3.37 9.92
CA PHE A 29 4.53 2.23 9.01
C PHE A 29 5.40 2.41 7.77
N THR A 30 6.48 1.66 7.68
CA THR A 30 7.47 1.79 6.61
C THR A 30 7.50 0.61 5.66
N ASN A 31 6.80 -0.50 5.99
CA ASN A 31 6.77 -1.70 5.15
C ASN A 31 5.59 -1.60 4.19
N THR A 32 5.73 -0.74 3.17
CA THR A 32 4.66 -0.47 2.20
C THR A 32 5.07 -0.85 0.80
N ALA A 33 4.09 -1.25 -0.01
CA ALA A 33 4.22 -1.46 -1.44
C ALA A 33 3.11 -0.70 -2.15
N GLU A 34 3.27 -0.48 -3.45
CA GLU A 34 2.34 0.31 -4.24
C GLU A 34 1.92 -0.44 -5.50
N ALA A 35 0.66 -0.21 -5.90
CA ALA A 35 0.14 -0.64 -7.19
C ALA A 35 -0.71 0.49 -7.77
N ASP A 36 -0.71 0.61 -9.10
CA ASP A 36 -1.43 1.67 -9.78
C ASP A 36 -2.88 1.32 -10.07
N ASP A 37 -3.23 0.03 -10.14
CA ASP A 37 -4.59 -0.43 -10.37
C ASP A 37 -4.79 -1.85 -9.86
N GLY A 38 -6.02 -2.35 -10.00
CA GLY A 38 -6.36 -3.70 -9.56
C GLY A 38 -5.65 -4.80 -10.33
N ASN A 39 -5.34 -4.57 -11.61
CA ASN A 39 -4.62 -5.56 -12.42
C ASN A 39 -3.18 -5.76 -11.92
N THR A 40 -2.56 -4.69 -11.42
CA THR A 40 -1.23 -4.77 -10.80
C THR A 40 -1.32 -5.27 -9.36
N ALA A 41 -2.32 -4.81 -8.62
CA ALA A 41 -2.49 -5.17 -7.21
C ALA A 41 -2.81 -6.65 -7.02
N LEU A 42 -3.62 -7.24 -7.89
CA LEU A 42 -4.10 -8.61 -7.70
C LEU A 42 -2.97 -9.64 -7.66
N PRO A 43 -2.02 -9.64 -8.60
CA PRO A 43 -0.87 -10.56 -8.49
C PRO A 43 -0.05 -10.33 -7.23
N MET A 44 0.07 -9.09 -6.78
CA MET A 44 0.80 -8.76 -5.55
C MET A 44 0.10 -9.36 -4.33
N LEU A 45 -1.23 -9.24 -4.27
CA LEU A 45 -2.03 -9.81 -3.19
C LEU A 45 -1.98 -11.34 -3.19
N GLN A 46 -1.90 -11.96 -4.36
CA GLN A 46 -1.83 -13.41 -4.48
C GLN A 46 -0.47 -13.97 -4.10
N SER A 47 0.61 -13.26 -4.37
CA SER A 47 1.98 -13.73 -4.14
C SER A 47 2.60 -13.18 -2.85
N GLY A 48 2.10 -12.05 -2.35
CA GLY A 48 2.62 -11.40 -1.16
C GLY A 48 1.74 -11.64 0.07
N SER A 49 2.32 -11.48 1.25
CA SER A 49 1.59 -11.57 2.50
C SER A 49 1.33 -10.16 3.01
N PHE A 50 0.25 -9.56 2.54
CA PHE A 50 -0.14 -8.22 2.98
C PHE A 50 -1.11 -8.32 4.15
N ASP A 51 -0.88 -7.47 5.16
CA ASP A 51 -1.71 -7.42 6.35
C ASP A 51 -2.82 -6.37 6.21
N PHE A 52 -2.64 -5.39 5.34
CA PHE A 52 -3.56 -4.28 5.18
C PHE A 52 -3.58 -3.79 3.74
N LEU A 53 -4.74 -3.34 3.29
CA LEU A 53 -4.95 -2.78 1.96
C LEU A 53 -5.56 -1.39 2.08
N VAL A 54 -4.89 -0.40 1.47
CA VAL A 54 -5.42 0.95 1.33
C VAL A 54 -5.72 1.17 -0.14
N THR A 55 -6.97 1.38 -0.49
CA THR A 55 -7.37 1.51 -1.88
C THR A 55 -8.43 2.60 -2.06
N ASP A 56 -8.25 3.38 -3.11
CA ASP A 56 -9.23 4.34 -3.61
C ASP A 56 -9.65 3.94 -5.05
N TRP A 57 -9.82 2.68 -5.25
CA TRP A 57 -10.04 2.09 -6.57
C TRP A 57 -11.49 1.63 -6.75
#